data_8c8e346f13b2de2fbd7584c6eb3a91a3
#
_entry.id   8c8e346f13b2de2fbd7584c6eb3a91a3
#
_cell.length_a   1.000
_cell.length_b   1.000
_cell.length_c   1.000
_cell.angle_alpha   90.00
_cell.angle_beta   90.00
_cell.angle_gamma   90.00
#
_symmetry.space_group_name_H-M   'P 1'
#
loop_
_entity.id
_entity.type
_entity.pdbx_description
1 polymer ?
#
loop_
_entity_poly.entity_id
_entity_poly.type
_entity_poly.pdbx_seq_one_letter_code
_entity_poly.pdbx_strand_id
1 'polypeptide(L)'
;TVPLIGLMLGGVVGAGTTFVAWRYDLLQSLGSWTAGDLSRVLAGRYELLWLVALIVLLLYLAADRLTVASLGAETATGLGLSYHRTINLTIMAAAVMTAVSVVVVGSLPFLGLVVPNIVSRLMGDNLRRSLPIIAVGGAVLTLGCDVVGRVVRYPYEVPLSVVMGVVGAGVFTVLILRGVERG
;
A
#
# COMPACT_ATOMS: atom_id res chain seq x y z
N THR A 1 -1.40 -10.33 -16.98
CA THR A 1 -2.67 -11.07 -16.70
C THR A 1 -3.00 -11.10 -15.20
N VAL A 2 -2.02 -11.29 -14.28
CA VAL A 2 -2.28 -11.37 -12.83
C VAL A 2 -2.98 -10.14 -12.23
N PRO A 3 -2.54 -8.89 -12.50
CA PRO A 3 -3.22 -7.70 -11.97
C PRO A 3 -4.67 -7.56 -12.45
N LEU A 4 -4.95 -7.94 -13.70
CA LEU A 4 -6.30 -7.85 -14.27
C LEU A 4 -7.25 -8.84 -13.57
N ILE A 5 -6.80 -10.08 -13.34
CA ILE A 5 -7.56 -11.10 -12.61
C ILE A 5 -7.82 -10.62 -11.17
N GLY A 6 -6.81 -10.02 -10.53
CA GLY A 6 -6.96 -9.45 -9.19
C GLY A 6 -8.01 -8.34 -9.11
N LEU A 7 -8.03 -7.43 -10.10
CA LEU A 7 -9.05 -6.38 -10.20
C LEU A 7 -10.46 -6.94 -10.42
N MET A 8 -10.61 -7.93 -11.30
CA MET A 8 -11.91 -8.58 -11.54
C MET A 8 -12.42 -9.31 -10.30
N LEU A 9 -11.57 -10.11 -9.64
CA LEU A 9 -11.94 -10.80 -8.40
C LEU A 9 -12.27 -9.79 -7.28
N GLY A 10 -11.47 -8.74 -7.14
CA GLY A 10 -11.74 -7.66 -6.20
C GLY A 10 -13.08 -6.97 -6.44
N GLY A 11 -13.45 -6.76 -7.71
CA GLY A 11 -14.75 -6.21 -8.11
C GLY A 11 -15.91 -7.14 -7.73
N VAL A 12 -15.78 -8.44 -7.97
CA VAL A 12 -16.81 -9.44 -7.60
C VAL A 12 -17.00 -9.50 -6.08
N VAL A 13 -15.89 -9.58 -5.32
CA VAL A 13 -15.95 -9.58 -3.84
C VAL A 13 -16.54 -8.26 -3.33
N GLY A 14 -16.13 -7.12 -3.91
CA GLY A 14 -16.66 -5.80 -3.58
C GLY A 14 -18.17 -5.69 -3.83
N ALA A 15 -18.66 -6.20 -4.97
CA ALA A 15 -20.07 -6.24 -5.28
C ALA A 15 -20.86 -7.10 -4.27
N GLY A 16 -20.32 -8.27 -3.91
CA GLY A 16 -20.89 -9.12 -2.86
C GLY A 16 -20.96 -8.44 -1.50
N THR A 17 -19.89 -7.78 -1.11
CA THR A 17 -19.82 -7.00 0.15
C THR A 17 -20.84 -5.87 0.16
N THR A 18 -20.94 -5.13 -0.95
CA THR A 18 -21.93 -4.03 -1.09
C THR A 18 -23.36 -4.56 -1.03
N PHE A 19 -23.65 -5.69 -1.68
CA PHE A 19 -24.96 -6.34 -1.63
C PHE A 19 -25.35 -6.74 -0.21
N VAL A 20 -24.44 -7.37 0.54
CA VAL A 20 -24.66 -7.73 1.96
C VAL A 20 -24.88 -6.48 2.80
N ALA A 21 -24.05 -5.45 2.62
CA ALA A 21 -24.19 -4.19 3.35
C ALA A 21 -25.54 -3.49 3.04
N TRP A 22 -25.99 -3.54 1.80
CA TRP A 22 -27.30 -3.03 1.42
C TRP A 22 -28.44 -3.80 2.10
N ARG A 23 -28.35 -5.11 2.14
CA ARG A 23 -29.39 -5.96 2.75
C ARG A 23 -29.57 -5.72 4.25
N TYR A 24 -28.52 -5.30 4.94
CA TYR A 24 -28.52 -5.06 6.39
C TYR A 24 -28.47 -3.57 6.75
N ASP A 25 -28.73 -2.65 5.81
CA ASP A 25 -28.65 -1.19 5.99
C ASP A 25 -27.29 -0.69 6.54
N LEU A 26 -26.22 -1.39 6.20
CA LEU A 26 -24.85 -1.09 6.65
C LEU A 26 -24.02 -0.30 5.63
N LEU A 27 -24.62 0.21 4.54
CA LEU A 27 -23.89 0.92 3.48
C LEU A 27 -23.11 2.13 4.00
N GLN A 28 -23.73 2.91 4.90
CA GLN A 28 -23.10 4.07 5.48
C GLN A 28 -21.91 3.70 6.38
N SER A 29 -22.04 2.62 7.13
CA SER A 29 -20.97 2.06 7.96
C SER A 29 -19.83 1.53 7.09
N LEU A 30 -20.14 0.85 5.99
CA LEU A 30 -19.14 0.32 5.06
C LEU A 30 -18.32 1.44 4.43
N GLY A 31 -18.96 2.53 3.97
CA GLY A 31 -18.28 3.71 3.46
C GLY A 31 -17.35 4.35 4.48
N SER A 32 -17.79 4.42 5.73
CA SER A 32 -16.98 4.97 6.82
C SER A 32 -15.81 4.06 7.21
N TRP A 33 -15.93 2.74 7.07
CA TRP A 33 -14.85 1.79 7.41
C TRP A 33 -13.78 1.72 6.32
N THR A 34 -14.17 1.93 5.07
CA THR A 34 -13.23 1.94 3.94
C THR A 34 -12.50 3.28 3.79
N ALA A 35 -13.05 4.36 4.32
CA ALA A 35 -12.36 5.65 4.36
C ALA A 35 -11.15 5.57 5.30
N GLY A 36 -9.96 5.83 4.78
CA GLY A 36 -8.73 5.87 5.57
C GLY A 36 -8.75 7.03 6.56
N ASP A 37 -8.66 6.71 7.86
CA ASP A 37 -8.69 7.69 8.93
C ASP A 37 -7.91 7.15 10.14
N LEU A 38 -6.83 7.85 10.53
CA LEU A 38 -6.00 7.48 11.67
C LEU A 38 -6.69 7.73 13.02
N SER A 39 -7.67 8.63 13.09
CA SER A 39 -8.41 8.92 14.33
C SER A 39 -9.27 7.74 14.81
N ARG A 40 -9.51 6.75 13.94
CA ARG A 40 -10.26 5.52 14.25
C ARG A 40 -9.44 4.36 14.79
N VAL A 41 -8.13 4.51 14.83
CA VAL A 41 -7.24 3.46 15.36
C VAL A 41 -7.37 3.43 16.88
N LEU A 42 -8.27 2.58 17.37
CA LEU A 42 -8.53 2.39 18.79
C LEU A 42 -7.61 1.34 19.41
N ALA A 43 -7.41 1.44 20.73
CA ALA A 43 -6.74 0.41 21.51
C ALA A 43 -7.44 -0.96 21.31
N GLY A 44 -6.65 -2.01 21.05
CA GLY A 44 -7.15 -3.36 20.73
C GLY A 44 -7.26 -3.68 19.24
N ARG A 45 -7.11 -2.68 18.34
CA ARG A 45 -7.05 -2.92 16.88
C ARG A 45 -5.67 -2.69 16.28
N TYR A 46 -4.85 -1.83 16.86
CA TYR A 46 -3.48 -1.59 16.39
C TYR A 46 -2.56 -2.80 16.59
N GLU A 47 -2.95 -3.73 17.45
CA GLU A 47 -2.17 -4.96 17.73
C GLU A 47 -1.96 -5.81 16.46
N LEU A 48 -2.92 -5.78 15.52
CA LEU A 48 -2.77 -6.43 14.22
C LEU A 48 -1.62 -5.85 13.39
N LEU A 49 -1.22 -4.60 13.63
CA LEU A 49 -0.09 -3.98 12.94
C LEU A 49 1.25 -4.59 13.35
N TRP A 50 1.35 -5.24 14.52
CA TRP A 50 2.54 -6.00 14.90
C TRP A 50 2.78 -7.17 13.96
N LEU A 51 1.71 -7.81 13.48
CA LEU A 51 1.82 -8.84 12.46
C LEU A 51 2.38 -8.27 11.16
N VAL A 52 1.93 -7.08 10.75
CA VAL A 52 2.48 -6.38 9.58
C VAL A 52 3.97 -6.07 9.81
N ALA A 53 4.34 -5.55 10.97
CA ALA A 53 5.73 -5.26 11.31
C ALA A 53 6.61 -6.51 11.25
N LEU A 54 6.11 -7.65 11.74
CA LEU A 54 6.81 -8.94 11.65
C LEU A 54 7.00 -9.38 10.19
N ILE A 55 5.97 -9.27 9.37
CA ILE A 55 6.06 -9.64 7.94
C ILE A 55 7.04 -8.72 7.21
N VAL A 56 6.99 -7.41 7.47
CA VAL A 56 7.95 -6.44 6.91
C VAL A 56 9.38 -6.80 7.30
N LEU A 57 9.63 -7.17 8.56
CA LEU A 57 10.94 -7.61 9.03
C LEU A 57 11.41 -8.87 8.30
N LEU A 58 10.53 -9.87 8.13
CA LEU A 58 10.85 -11.10 7.39
C LEU A 58 11.17 -10.81 5.91
N LEU A 59 10.39 -9.94 5.27
CA LEU A 59 10.64 -9.52 3.89
C LEU A 59 11.95 -8.72 3.77
N TYR A 60 12.27 -7.90 4.77
CA TYR A 60 13.54 -7.17 4.81
C TYR A 60 14.73 -8.12 4.90
N LEU A 61 14.64 -9.17 5.72
CA LEU A 61 15.67 -10.22 5.81
C LEU A 61 15.80 -11.01 4.51
N ALA A 62 14.71 -11.13 3.74
CA ALA A 62 14.69 -11.77 2.43
C ALA A 62 14.94 -10.81 1.25
N ALA A 63 15.21 -9.53 1.50
CA ALA A 63 15.30 -8.48 0.47
C ALA A 63 16.32 -8.76 -0.64
N ASP A 64 17.46 -9.38 -0.28
CA ASP A 64 18.48 -9.75 -1.27
C ASP A 64 17.96 -10.82 -2.25
N ARG A 65 17.19 -11.80 -1.76
CA ARG A 65 16.54 -12.81 -2.60
C ARG A 65 15.47 -12.20 -3.51
N LEU A 66 14.73 -11.22 -3.00
CA LEU A 66 13.73 -10.50 -3.76
C LEU A 66 14.36 -9.63 -4.86
N THR A 67 15.48 -8.98 -4.57
CA THR A 67 16.26 -8.22 -5.55
C THR A 67 16.76 -9.14 -6.68
N VAL A 68 17.26 -10.33 -6.36
CA VAL A 68 17.66 -11.31 -7.38
C VAL A 68 16.46 -11.82 -8.18
N ALA A 69 15.32 -12.06 -7.52
CA ALA A 69 14.09 -12.48 -8.19
C ALA A 69 13.56 -11.41 -9.16
N SER A 70 13.78 -10.11 -8.90
CA SER A 70 13.38 -9.03 -9.80
C SER A 70 14.15 -8.98 -11.12
N LEU A 71 15.33 -9.64 -11.19
CA LEU A 71 16.12 -9.75 -12.42
C LEU A 71 15.56 -10.77 -13.43
N GLY A 72 14.49 -11.47 -13.07
CA GLY A 72 13.80 -12.43 -13.92
C GLY A 72 14.01 -13.90 -13.55
N ALA A 73 13.13 -14.76 -14.08
CA ALA A 73 13.09 -16.17 -13.71
C ALA A 73 14.37 -16.93 -14.10
N GLU A 74 14.94 -16.66 -15.29
CA GLU A 74 16.15 -17.34 -15.78
C GLU A 74 17.36 -17.03 -14.91
N THR A 75 17.56 -15.75 -14.59
CA THR A 75 18.68 -15.30 -13.75
C THR A 75 18.54 -15.83 -12.32
N ALA A 76 17.36 -15.76 -11.75
CA ALA A 76 17.09 -16.23 -10.39
C ALA A 76 17.29 -17.75 -10.24
N THR A 77 16.83 -18.54 -11.21
CA THR A 77 17.03 -20.00 -11.21
C THR A 77 18.48 -20.39 -11.47
N GLY A 78 19.18 -19.66 -12.35
CA GLY A 78 20.62 -19.86 -12.56
C GLY A 78 21.47 -19.63 -11.30
N LEU A 79 21.01 -18.76 -10.41
CA LEU A 79 21.63 -18.50 -9.10
C LEU A 79 21.11 -19.44 -7.97
N GLY A 80 20.32 -20.47 -8.33
CA GLY A 80 19.83 -21.48 -7.38
C GLY A 80 18.61 -21.05 -6.56
N LEU A 81 17.94 -19.93 -6.92
CA LEU A 81 16.72 -19.48 -6.27
C LEU A 81 15.49 -20.17 -6.85
N SER A 82 14.60 -20.64 -5.97
CA SER A 82 13.28 -21.13 -6.38
C SER A 82 12.34 -19.93 -6.68
N TYR A 83 12.44 -19.40 -7.91
CA TYR A 83 11.73 -18.20 -8.36
C TYR A 83 10.24 -18.22 -8.03
N HIS A 84 9.51 -19.27 -8.44
CA HIS A 84 8.07 -19.37 -8.20
C HIS A 84 7.70 -19.35 -6.71
N ARG A 85 8.47 -20.03 -5.86
CA ARG A 85 8.23 -20.04 -4.42
C ARG A 85 8.45 -18.67 -3.80
N THR A 86 9.53 -17.99 -4.20
CA THR A 86 9.87 -16.64 -3.72
C THR A 86 8.78 -15.66 -4.10
N ILE A 87 8.35 -15.64 -5.37
CA ILE A 87 7.28 -14.73 -5.84
C ILE A 87 5.96 -15.01 -5.14
N ASN A 88 5.54 -16.27 -5.04
CA ASN A 88 4.27 -16.62 -4.38
C ASN A 88 4.26 -16.20 -2.91
N LEU A 89 5.33 -16.43 -2.17
CA LEU A 89 5.45 -16.00 -0.78
C LEU A 89 5.40 -14.47 -0.66
N THR A 90 6.03 -13.76 -1.58
CA THR A 90 6.01 -12.28 -1.60
C THR A 90 4.61 -11.75 -1.86
N ILE A 91 3.90 -12.32 -2.83
CA ILE A 91 2.51 -11.92 -3.15
C ILE A 91 1.60 -12.21 -1.97
N MET A 92 1.71 -13.38 -1.35
CA MET A 92 0.93 -13.71 -0.14
C MET A 92 1.22 -12.74 1.00
N ALA A 93 2.48 -12.45 1.27
CA ALA A 93 2.88 -11.50 2.31
C ALA A 93 2.33 -10.09 2.01
N ALA A 94 2.45 -9.61 0.77
CA ALA A 94 1.89 -8.33 0.36
C ALA A 94 0.37 -8.27 0.52
N ALA A 95 -0.34 -9.35 0.13
CA ALA A 95 -1.80 -9.44 0.29
C ALA A 95 -2.23 -9.37 1.76
N VAL A 96 -1.55 -10.12 2.65
CA VAL A 96 -1.85 -10.10 4.09
C VAL A 96 -1.55 -8.73 4.70
N MET A 97 -0.39 -8.13 4.39
CA MET A 97 -0.05 -6.78 4.88
C MET A 97 -1.06 -5.73 4.43
N THR A 98 -1.46 -5.77 3.16
CA THR A 98 -2.46 -4.83 2.62
C THR A 98 -3.82 -5.04 3.29
N ALA A 99 -4.28 -6.29 3.42
CA ALA A 99 -5.56 -6.60 4.05
C ALA A 99 -5.60 -6.11 5.51
N VAL A 100 -4.57 -6.42 6.30
CA VAL A 100 -4.48 -5.96 7.71
C VAL A 100 -4.43 -4.43 7.78
N SER A 101 -3.64 -3.79 6.93
CA SER A 101 -3.52 -2.32 6.92
C SER A 101 -4.86 -1.66 6.59
N VAL A 102 -5.59 -2.18 5.58
CA VAL A 102 -6.90 -1.66 5.20
C VAL A 102 -7.95 -1.89 6.30
N VAL A 103 -7.91 -3.02 7.00
CA VAL A 103 -8.83 -3.30 8.11
C VAL A 103 -8.58 -2.36 9.30
N VAL A 104 -7.33 -2.01 9.59
CA VAL A 104 -6.97 -1.19 10.76
C VAL A 104 -7.08 0.30 10.47
N VAL A 105 -6.55 0.76 9.34
CA VAL A 105 -6.40 2.20 9.01
C VAL A 105 -7.41 2.65 7.96
N GLY A 106 -7.94 1.72 7.15
CA GLY A 106 -8.73 2.01 5.97
C GLY A 106 -7.88 2.12 4.70
N SER A 107 -8.52 2.44 3.58
CA SER A 107 -7.86 2.57 2.29
C SER A 107 -7.09 3.88 2.17
N LEU A 108 -5.82 3.80 1.83
CA LEU A 108 -4.94 4.95 1.57
C LEU A 108 -4.56 4.96 0.08
N PRO A 109 -5.25 5.75 -0.75
CA PRO A 109 -4.99 5.80 -2.18
C PRO A 109 -3.60 6.40 -2.46
N PHE A 110 -2.98 5.96 -3.55
CA PHE A 110 -1.69 6.44 -4.06
C PHE A 110 -0.44 6.23 -3.18
N LEU A 111 -0.57 5.87 -1.90
CA LEU A 111 0.58 5.68 -1.00
C LEU A 111 1.59 4.67 -1.59
N GLY A 112 1.10 3.52 -2.03
CA GLY A 112 1.91 2.45 -2.62
C GLY A 112 2.48 2.76 -4.01
N LEU A 113 2.01 3.81 -4.67
CA LEU A 113 2.53 4.25 -5.96
C LEU A 113 3.52 5.41 -5.82
N VAL A 114 3.19 6.40 -5.01
CA VAL A 114 3.96 7.64 -4.89
C VAL A 114 5.29 7.39 -4.22
N VAL A 115 5.29 6.79 -3.04
CA VAL A 115 6.51 6.65 -2.23
C VAL A 115 7.53 5.72 -2.88
N PRO A 116 7.18 4.49 -3.31
CA PRO A 116 8.15 3.61 -3.97
C PRO A 116 8.70 4.21 -5.27
N ASN A 117 7.86 4.90 -6.05
CA ASN A 117 8.29 5.52 -7.30
C ASN A 117 9.33 6.64 -7.09
N ILE A 118 9.14 7.46 -6.06
CA ILE A 118 10.10 8.50 -5.70
C ILE A 118 11.42 7.86 -5.24
N VAL A 119 11.35 6.86 -4.36
CA VAL A 119 12.53 6.21 -3.80
C VAL A 119 13.31 5.44 -4.87
N SER A 120 12.64 4.69 -5.74
CA SER A 120 13.28 3.97 -6.85
C SER A 120 14.03 4.91 -7.80
N ARG A 121 13.46 6.08 -8.10
CA ARG A 121 14.14 7.11 -8.91
C ARG A 121 15.38 7.72 -8.25
N LEU A 122 15.42 7.78 -6.93
CA LEU A 122 16.53 8.37 -6.18
C LEU A 122 17.64 7.36 -5.84
N MET A 123 17.28 6.10 -5.59
CA MET A 123 18.19 5.09 -5.05
C MET A 123 18.38 3.85 -5.94
N GLY A 124 17.63 3.78 -7.08
CA GLY A 124 17.63 2.58 -7.93
C GLY A 124 16.86 1.40 -7.30
N ASP A 125 17.04 0.21 -7.89
CA ASP A 125 16.20 -0.97 -7.62
C ASP A 125 16.73 -1.89 -6.50
N ASN A 126 17.66 -1.42 -5.66
CA ASN A 126 18.15 -2.21 -4.53
C ASN A 126 17.14 -2.21 -3.39
N LEU A 127 16.31 -3.27 -3.30
CA LEU A 127 15.25 -3.41 -2.33
C LEU A 127 15.74 -3.28 -0.88
N ARG A 128 16.92 -3.82 -0.55
CA ARG A 128 17.44 -3.77 0.82
C ARG A 128 17.71 -2.35 1.31
N ARG A 129 18.13 -1.45 0.41
CA ARG A 129 18.34 -0.03 0.73
C ARG A 129 17.06 0.78 0.63
N SER A 130 16.19 0.44 -0.32
CA SER A 130 14.97 1.18 -0.60
C SER A 130 13.86 0.91 0.42
N LEU A 131 13.71 -0.33 0.93
CA LEU A 131 12.63 -0.69 1.87
C LEU A 131 12.55 0.19 3.12
N PRO A 132 13.63 0.44 3.89
CA PRO A 132 13.54 1.30 5.08
C PRO A 132 13.19 2.74 4.72
N ILE A 133 13.65 3.23 3.58
CA ILE A 133 13.37 4.60 3.12
C ILE A 133 11.92 4.71 2.64
N ILE A 134 11.40 3.69 1.97
CA ILE A 134 9.98 3.60 1.59
C ILE A 134 9.11 3.58 2.86
N ALA A 135 9.49 2.83 3.88
CA ALA A 135 8.75 2.77 5.14
C ALA A 135 8.71 4.13 5.84
N VAL A 136 9.86 4.78 5.99
CA VAL A 136 9.95 6.11 6.61
C VAL A 136 9.25 7.16 5.75
N GLY A 137 9.47 7.16 4.44
CA GLY A 137 8.82 8.08 3.50
C GLY A 137 7.30 7.93 3.49
N GLY A 138 6.80 6.69 3.54
CA GLY A 138 5.37 6.39 3.68
C GLY A 138 4.79 6.91 4.99
N ALA A 139 5.50 6.71 6.10
CA ALA A 139 5.09 7.21 7.41
C ALA A 139 5.04 8.75 7.43
N VAL A 140 6.08 9.42 6.93
CA VAL A 140 6.14 10.89 6.85
C VAL A 140 5.02 11.44 5.97
N LEU A 141 4.78 10.85 4.80
CA LEU A 141 3.72 11.27 3.90
C LEU A 141 2.34 11.09 4.55
N THR A 142 2.09 9.96 5.19
CA THR A 142 0.82 9.66 5.86
C THR A 142 0.56 10.61 7.01
N LEU A 143 1.54 10.81 7.90
CA LEU A 143 1.43 11.75 9.03
C LEU A 143 1.29 13.20 8.54
N GLY A 144 2.04 13.58 7.50
CA GLY A 144 1.92 14.92 6.91
C GLY A 144 0.52 15.18 6.37
N CYS A 145 -0.06 14.22 5.64
CA CYS A 145 -1.42 14.33 5.13
C CYS A 145 -2.47 14.34 6.26
N ASP A 146 -2.27 13.59 7.35
CA ASP A 146 -3.14 13.61 8.52
C ASP A 146 -3.15 14.98 9.20
N VAL A 147 -1.97 15.54 9.44
CA VAL A 147 -1.84 16.90 10.01
C VAL A 147 -2.51 17.95 9.12
N VAL A 148 -2.28 17.88 7.80
CA VAL A 148 -2.93 18.79 6.85
C VAL A 148 -4.46 18.65 6.92
N GLY A 149 -4.98 17.41 6.93
CA GLY A 149 -6.42 17.14 7.04
C GLY A 149 -7.07 17.74 8.29
N ARG A 150 -6.34 17.74 9.41
CA ARG A 150 -6.82 18.33 10.68
C ARG A 150 -6.75 19.85 10.70
N VAL A 151 -5.76 20.45 10.04
CA VAL A 151 -5.53 21.92 10.07
C VAL A 151 -6.41 22.65 9.07
N VAL A 152 -6.64 22.09 7.87
CA VAL A 152 -7.30 22.77 6.74
C VAL A 152 -8.74 23.16 7.05
N ARG A 153 -9.47 22.43 7.87
CA ARG A 153 -10.90 22.69 8.10
C ARG A 153 -11.30 22.60 9.58
N TYR A 154 -10.51 23.14 10.47
CA TYR A 154 -10.87 23.20 11.88
C TYR A 154 -12.25 23.87 12.08
N PRO A 155 -13.21 23.30 12.91
CA PRO A 155 -13.09 22.11 13.76
C PRO A 155 -13.47 20.75 13.10
N TYR A 156 -13.70 20.73 11.80
CA TYR A 156 -14.06 19.51 11.08
C TYR A 156 -12.79 18.79 10.61
N GLU A 157 -12.74 17.47 10.80
CA GLU A 157 -11.64 16.63 10.31
C GLU A 157 -11.93 16.17 8.89
N VAL A 158 -10.96 16.37 7.97
CA VAL A 158 -11.03 15.83 6.61
C VAL A 158 -10.40 14.43 6.65
N PRO A 159 -11.09 13.37 6.16
CA PRO A 159 -10.53 12.02 6.14
C PRO A 159 -9.17 11.99 5.44
N LEU A 160 -8.21 11.30 6.04
CA LEU A 160 -6.85 11.14 5.51
C LEU A 160 -6.83 10.66 4.06
N SER A 161 -7.74 9.76 3.69
CA SER A 161 -7.86 9.23 2.32
C SER A 161 -8.14 10.32 1.29
N VAL A 162 -8.90 11.37 1.63
CA VAL A 162 -9.21 12.48 0.71
C VAL A 162 -7.98 13.34 0.49
N VAL A 163 -7.28 13.72 1.56
CA VAL A 163 -6.05 14.52 1.47
C VAL A 163 -4.98 13.74 0.70
N MET A 164 -4.79 12.47 1.04
CA MET A 164 -3.86 11.58 0.36
C MET A 164 -4.21 11.38 -1.12
N GLY A 165 -5.50 11.30 -1.45
CA GLY A 165 -5.98 11.22 -2.83
C GLY A 165 -5.58 12.44 -3.65
N VAL A 166 -5.80 13.64 -3.13
CA VAL A 166 -5.46 14.90 -3.81
C VAL A 166 -3.94 15.05 -3.95
N VAL A 167 -3.21 14.90 -2.85
CA VAL A 167 -1.74 15.01 -2.85
C VAL A 167 -1.11 13.93 -3.73
N GLY A 168 -1.56 12.69 -3.58
CA GLY A 168 -1.06 11.55 -4.35
C GLY A 168 -1.32 11.68 -5.84
N ALA A 169 -2.52 12.10 -6.25
CA ALA A 169 -2.84 12.37 -7.66
C ALA A 169 -1.98 13.49 -8.24
N GLY A 170 -1.77 14.59 -7.49
CA GLY A 170 -0.91 15.69 -7.91
C GLY A 170 0.54 15.25 -8.11
N VAL A 171 1.12 14.56 -7.12
CA VAL A 171 2.48 14.05 -7.21
C VAL A 171 2.62 13.04 -8.34
N PHE A 172 1.67 12.12 -8.50
CA PHE A 172 1.68 11.13 -9.57
C PHE A 172 1.62 11.77 -10.96
N THR A 173 0.77 12.78 -11.14
CA THR A 173 0.69 13.56 -12.39
C THR A 173 2.04 14.22 -12.73
N VAL A 174 2.67 14.87 -11.75
CA VAL A 174 4.00 15.49 -11.94
C VAL A 174 5.05 14.43 -12.28
N LEU A 175 5.01 13.25 -11.65
CA LEU A 175 5.93 12.15 -11.93
C LEU A 175 5.80 11.64 -13.37
N ILE A 176 4.56 11.52 -13.89
CA ILE A 176 4.30 11.11 -15.27
C ILE A 176 4.82 12.16 -16.25
N LEU A 177 4.46 13.43 -16.05
CA LEU A 177 4.88 14.51 -16.94
C LEU A 177 6.42 14.60 -17.04
N ARG A 178 7.11 14.53 -15.92
CA ARG A 178 8.59 14.52 -15.90
C ARG A 178 9.21 13.20 -16.43
N GLY A 179 8.45 12.11 -16.45
CA GLY A 179 8.87 10.84 -17.04
C GLY A 179 8.83 10.87 -18.57
N VAL A 180 7.85 11.57 -19.14
CA VAL A 180 7.69 11.72 -20.61
C VAL A 180 8.78 12.64 -21.20
N GLU A 181 9.27 13.63 -20.45
CA GLU A 181 10.34 14.54 -20.92
C GLU A 181 11.75 13.90 -20.98
N ARG A 182 11.94 12.70 -20.41
CA ARG A 182 13.24 12.00 -20.35
C ARG A 182 13.34 10.75 -21.22
N GLY A 183 12.31 10.40 -21.94
CA GLY A 183 12.27 9.30 -22.92
C GLY A 183 12.21 9.84 -24.36
#